data_506eff0e8ac294c0f225b443b28c6524
#
_entry.id   506eff0e8ac294c0f225b443b28c6524
#
_cell.length_a   1.000
_cell.length_b   1.000
_cell.length_c   1.000
_cell.angle_alpha   90.00
_cell.angle_beta   90.00
_cell.angle_gamma   90.00
#
_symmetry.space_group_name_H-M   'P 1'
#
loop_
_entity.id
_entity.type
_entity.pdbx_description
1 polymer ?
#
loop_
_entity_poly.entity_id
_entity_poly.type
_entity_poly.pdbx_seq_one_letter_code
_entity_poly.pdbx_strand_id
1 'polypeptide(L)'
;MKAAIYYGRGDIRVEDVPRPNAVGLDDVLIAVSKAAICGSDSSEWDHGPVLAVAPVILGHEFVGVVEEVGSNVTTFAVGDRVVSGAGISCGTCEWCREGRTNLCAKYFTLGLQVNGGLSDYVVSPASICRSIPDDVDDVSAALAQPFAVALHGLRRARVRDGAGVAIIGVGGIGGFLVAGAVARGASPVIAIDIDDERLSGAKKLGATHAINATTEDATAMVLDITGGLGVHSVVEATGVQGNPQKALDMVRRGGDVLILGLHTRANQLDLLQFTLREVDLHGTLAHVCAEDLPEALAILASSNVAALVLDKVIGLDELVEDGIKPLAERRARGKIVVDLHRPVRRDAESKRG
;
A
#
# COMPACT_ATOMS: atom_id res chain seq x y z
N MET A 1 7.03 -5.03 -25.69
CA MET A 1 7.34 -4.74 -24.32
C MET A 1 7.03 -5.93 -23.44
N LYS A 2 7.80 -6.15 -22.37
CA LYS A 2 7.45 -7.18 -21.38
C LYS A 2 6.34 -6.68 -20.44
N ALA A 3 5.45 -7.59 -20.03
CA ALA A 3 4.37 -7.30 -19.11
C ALA A 3 3.94 -8.53 -18.30
N ALA A 4 3.56 -8.33 -17.04
CA ALA A 4 2.98 -9.37 -16.20
C ALA A 4 1.45 -9.35 -16.32
N ILE A 5 0.89 -10.36 -16.98
CA ILE A 5 -0.53 -10.44 -17.28
C ILE A 5 -1.20 -11.45 -16.33
N TYR A 6 -2.25 -11.00 -15.68
CA TYR A 6 -3.13 -11.84 -14.89
C TYR A 6 -4.26 -12.40 -15.78
N TYR A 7 -4.36 -13.72 -15.87
CA TYR A 7 -5.39 -14.42 -16.61
C TYR A 7 -6.47 -15.03 -15.72
N GLY A 8 -6.19 -15.14 -14.43
CA GLY A 8 -7.07 -15.73 -13.43
C GLY A 8 -6.30 -16.31 -12.25
N ARG A 9 -7.01 -16.95 -11.34
CA ARG A 9 -6.43 -17.58 -10.16
C ARG A 9 -5.28 -18.52 -10.50
N GLY A 10 -4.12 -18.29 -9.89
CA GLY A 10 -2.91 -19.10 -10.12
C GLY A 10 -2.27 -18.90 -11.50
N ASP A 11 -2.72 -17.93 -12.30
CA ASP A 11 -2.24 -17.72 -13.67
C ASP A 11 -1.83 -16.26 -13.89
N ILE A 12 -0.57 -15.96 -13.57
CA ILE A 12 0.13 -14.72 -13.91
C ILE A 12 1.32 -15.10 -14.81
N ARG A 13 1.43 -14.47 -15.98
CA ARG A 13 2.47 -14.76 -16.96
C ARG A 13 3.20 -13.49 -17.35
N VAL A 14 4.53 -13.58 -17.44
CA VAL A 14 5.35 -12.52 -18.03
C VAL A 14 5.50 -12.82 -19.53
N GLU A 15 4.94 -11.93 -20.35
CA GLU A 15 4.83 -12.11 -21.80
C GLU A 15 5.28 -10.86 -22.55
N ASP A 16 5.62 -11.05 -23.83
CA ASP A 16 5.85 -9.95 -24.76
C ASP A 16 4.53 -9.52 -25.39
N VAL A 17 4.17 -8.26 -25.19
CA VAL A 17 2.96 -7.63 -25.70
C VAL A 17 3.28 -6.35 -26.49
N PRO A 18 2.40 -5.87 -27.39
CA PRO A 18 2.58 -4.58 -28.03
C PRO A 18 2.72 -3.45 -27.00
N ARG A 19 3.63 -2.49 -27.26
CA ARG A 19 3.66 -1.22 -26.53
C ARG A 19 2.35 -0.47 -26.77
N PRO A 20 1.80 0.26 -25.78
CA PRO A 20 0.70 1.18 -26.01
C PRO A 20 1.01 2.15 -27.17
N ASN A 21 0.10 2.24 -28.14
CA ASN A 21 0.29 3.00 -29.40
C ASN A 21 -0.53 4.29 -29.43
N ALA A 22 -1.28 4.58 -28.38
CA ALA A 22 -2.11 5.78 -28.29
C ALA A 22 -2.11 6.28 -26.84
N VAL A 23 -1.85 7.58 -26.68
CA VAL A 23 -1.96 8.31 -25.42
C VAL A 23 -3.21 9.17 -25.50
N GLY A 24 -4.09 9.09 -24.49
CA GLY A 24 -5.29 9.93 -24.40
C GLY A 24 -4.91 11.42 -24.27
N LEU A 25 -5.87 12.32 -24.56
CA LEU A 25 -5.62 13.76 -24.52
C LEU A 25 -5.12 14.25 -23.16
N ASP A 26 -5.57 13.61 -22.07
CA ASP A 26 -5.27 13.97 -20.68
C ASP A 26 -4.30 12.97 -19.99
N ASP A 27 -3.70 12.05 -20.76
CA ASP A 27 -2.87 10.98 -20.26
C ASP A 27 -1.38 11.21 -20.52
N VAL A 28 -0.55 10.43 -19.83
CA VAL A 28 0.90 10.32 -20.09
C VAL A 28 1.26 8.85 -20.34
N LEU A 29 2.20 8.60 -21.24
CA LEU A 29 2.87 7.32 -21.38
C LEU A 29 4.12 7.32 -20.48
N ILE A 30 4.21 6.36 -19.60
CA ILE A 30 5.31 6.22 -18.65
C ILE A 30 6.14 5.00 -19.02
N ALA A 31 7.45 5.18 -19.21
CA ALA A 31 8.43 4.09 -19.20
C ALA A 31 8.67 3.73 -17.74
N VAL A 32 8.21 2.56 -17.32
CA VAL A 32 8.25 2.15 -15.90
C VAL A 32 9.65 1.69 -15.53
N SER A 33 10.21 2.28 -14.47
CA SER A 33 11.52 1.86 -13.95
C SER A 33 11.39 0.86 -12.81
N LYS A 34 10.47 1.11 -11.86
CA LYS A 34 10.22 0.27 -10.70
C LYS A 34 8.71 0.16 -10.42
N ALA A 35 8.30 -1.02 -9.93
CA ALA A 35 6.94 -1.25 -9.46
C ALA A 35 6.97 -2.06 -8.15
N ALA A 36 6.19 -1.68 -7.15
CA ALA A 36 6.06 -2.49 -5.94
C ALA A 36 4.87 -3.45 -6.05
N ILE A 37 4.96 -4.59 -5.36
CA ILE A 37 3.90 -5.61 -5.33
C ILE A 37 2.98 -5.34 -4.14
N CYS A 38 1.68 -5.34 -4.39
CA CYS A 38 0.65 -5.18 -3.38
C CYS A 38 0.11 -6.53 -2.86
N GLY A 39 -0.42 -6.53 -1.64
CA GLY A 39 -1.17 -7.67 -1.12
C GLY A 39 -2.40 -8.02 -1.95
N SER A 40 -3.01 -7.06 -2.67
CA SER A 40 -4.10 -7.32 -3.61
C SER A 40 -3.65 -8.17 -4.79
N ASP A 41 -2.43 -7.96 -5.34
CA ASP A 41 -1.91 -8.79 -6.44
C ASP A 41 -1.77 -10.26 -5.99
N SER A 42 -1.32 -10.49 -4.75
CA SER A 42 -1.26 -11.84 -4.18
C SER A 42 -2.64 -12.43 -3.87
N SER A 43 -3.62 -11.58 -3.54
CA SER A 43 -5.01 -12.03 -3.35
C SER A 43 -5.67 -12.43 -4.65
N GLU A 44 -5.38 -11.72 -5.76
CA GLU A 44 -5.82 -12.13 -7.10
C GLU A 44 -5.22 -13.50 -7.47
N TRP A 45 -3.93 -13.71 -7.17
CA TRP A 45 -3.27 -15.00 -7.41
C TRP A 45 -3.92 -16.15 -6.62
N ASP A 46 -4.18 -15.96 -5.33
CA ASP A 46 -4.58 -17.06 -4.43
C ASP A 46 -6.10 -17.30 -4.43
N HIS A 47 -6.90 -16.24 -4.52
CA HIS A 47 -8.36 -16.30 -4.37
C HIS A 47 -9.14 -15.81 -5.59
N GLY A 48 -8.48 -15.10 -6.51
CA GLY A 48 -9.09 -14.28 -7.53
C GLY A 48 -9.97 -15.01 -8.58
N PRO A 49 -10.66 -14.23 -9.41
CA PRO A 49 -10.63 -12.78 -9.42
C PRO A 49 -11.39 -12.19 -8.22
N VAL A 50 -10.75 -11.24 -7.50
CA VAL A 50 -11.36 -10.50 -6.39
C VAL A 50 -11.76 -9.09 -6.83
N LEU A 51 -10.81 -8.34 -7.41
CA LEU A 51 -10.98 -6.99 -7.93
C LEU A 51 -10.56 -6.88 -9.39
N ALA A 52 -9.64 -7.75 -9.85
CA ALA A 52 -9.08 -7.69 -11.19
C ALA A 52 -10.09 -8.17 -12.26
N VAL A 53 -10.05 -7.51 -13.41
CA VAL A 53 -10.82 -7.88 -14.61
C VAL A 53 -9.85 -8.52 -15.62
N ALA A 54 -9.74 -9.85 -15.57
CA ALA A 54 -8.83 -10.60 -16.44
C ALA A 54 -9.29 -10.64 -17.92
N PRO A 55 -8.38 -10.61 -18.92
CA PRO A 55 -6.94 -10.46 -18.74
C PRO A 55 -6.55 -8.98 -18.48
N VAL A 56 -5.58 -8.76 -17.57
CA VAL A 56 -5.09 -7.40 -17.24
C VAL A 56 -3.60 -7.45 -16.88
N ILE A 57 -2.84 -6.44 -17.30
CA ILE A 57 -1.48 -6.22 -16.80
C ILE A 57 -1.58 -5.70 -15.38
N LEU A 58 -0.95 -6.39 -14.41
CA LEU A 58 -0.98 -6.02 -13.00
C LEU A 58 -0.11 -4.79 -12.69
N GLY A 59 -0.13 -4.36 -11.43
CA GLY A 59 0.73 -3.33 -10.86
C GLY A 59 0.07 -1.96 -10.78
N HIS A 60 -0.11 -1.50 -9.56
CA HIS A 60 -0.71 -0.21 -9.23
C HIS A 60 0.17 0.66 -8.33
N GLU A 61 1.39 0.21 -8.05
CA GLU A 61 2.40 0.90 -7.24
C GLU A 61 3.66 1.06 -8.11
N PHE A 62 3.76 2.09 -8.96
CA PHE A 62 4.84 2.19 -9.92
C PHE A 62 5.33 3.62 -10.15
N VAL A 63 6.56 3.70 -10.62
CA VAL A 63 7.27 4.93 -10.99
C VAL A 63 7.98 4.75 -12.33
N GLY A 64 8.26 5.85 -12.97
CA GLY A 64 9.01 5.85 -14.23
C GLY A 64 9.22 7.24 -14.80
N VAL A 65 9.57 7.28 -16.06
CA VAL A 65 9.84 8.50 -16.82
C VAL A 65 8.76 8.70 -17.87
N VAL A 66 8.24 9.91 -17.98
CA VAL A 66 7.27 10.30 -19.01
C VAL A 66 7.95 10.24 -20.37
N GLU A 67 7.42 9.45 -21.30
CA GLU A 67 7.89 9.37 -22.69
C GLU A 67 7.00 10.07 -23.70
N GLU A 68 5.68 10.14 -23.44
CA GLU A 68 4.73 10.85 -24.28
C GLU A 68 3.69 11.56 -23.39
N VAL A 69 3.20 12.69 -23.83
CA VAL A 69 2.18 13.48 -23.15
C VAL A 69 0.99 13.74 -24.07
N GLY A 70 -0.23 13.60 -23.55
CA GLY A 70 -1.45 13.99 -24.25
C GLY A 70 -1.52 15.50 -24.47
N SER A 71 -2.23 15.95 -25.50
CA SER A 71 -2.25 17.36 -25.92
C SER A 71 -2.84 18.33 -24.90
N ASN A 72 -3.62 17.85 -23.93
CA ASN A 72 -4.17 18.67 -22.84
C ASN A 72 -3.27 18.68 -21.59
N VAL A 73 -2.22 17.84 -21.55
CA VAL A 73 -1.32 17.75 -20.40
C VAL A 73 -0.34 18.92 -20.42
N THR A 74 -0.41 19.75 -19.38
CA THR A 74 0.48 20.91 -19.18
C THR A 74 1.32 20.79 -17.91
N THR A 75 1.08 19.74 -17.10
CA THR A 75 1.72 19.56 -15.80
C THR A 75 2.99 18.73 -15.86
N PHE A 76 3.21 18.01 -16.97
CA PHE A 76 4.37 17.17 -17.19
C PHE A 76 4.95 17.38 -18.60
N ALA A 77 6.24 17.10 -18.72
CA ALA A 77 6.97 17.06 -19.98
C ALA A 77 7.64 15.69 -20.16
N VAL A 78 8.03 15.39 -21.39
CA VAL A 78 8.87 14.21 -21.68
C VAL A 78 10.18 14.31 -20.92
N GLY A 79 10.57 13.26 -20.22
CA GLY A 79 11.73 13.19 -19.34
C GLY A 79 11.43 13.39 -17.86
N ASP A 80 10.24 13.84 -17.48
CA ASP A 80 9.88 14.00 -16.07
C ASP A 80 9.76 12.65 -15.36
N ARG A 81 10.31 12.56 -14.14
CA ARG A 81 10.16 11.41 -13.27
C ARG A 81 8.84 11.50 -12.49
N VAL A 82 8.03 10.46 -12.58
CA VAL A 82 6.69 10.46 -11.98
C VAL A 82 6.37 9.17 -11.24
N VAL A 83 5.57 9.30 -10.18
CA VAL A 83 4.87 8.21 -9.51
C VAL A 83 3.37 8.31 -9.80
N SER A 84 2.72 7.19 -10.07
CA SER A 84 1.26 7.12 -10.25
C SER A 84 0.54 6.80 -8.94
N GLY A 85 -0.58 7.48 -8.68
CA GLY A 85 -1.52 7.17 -7.60
C GLY A 85 -2.46 6.01 -7.93
N ALA A 86 -2.38 5.45 -9.13
CA ALA A 86 -3.13 4.31 -9.64
C ALA A 86 -4.67 4.41 -9.66
N GLY A 87 -5.28 5.22 -8.81
CA GLY A 87 -6.73 5.35 -8.71
C GLY A 87 -7.32 6.36 -9.69
N ILE A 88 -8.07 5.90 -10.69
CA ILE A 88 -8.72 6.72 -11.70
C ILE A 88 -10.11 7.14 -11.23
N SER A 89 -10.39 8.43 -11.23
CA SER A 89 -11.68 9.01 -10.85
C SER A 89 -12.28 9.87 -11.97
N CYS A 90 -13.60 10.00 -11.99
CA CYS A 90 -14.28 10.72 -13.07
C CYS A 90 -14.20 12.26 -12.98
N GLY A 91 -13.73 12.82 -11.86
CA GLY A 91 -13.63 14.25 -11.61
C GLY A 91 -14.95 15.02 -11.45
N THR A 92 -16.10 14.41 -11.75
CA THR A 92 -17.39 15.13 -11.90
C THR A 92 -18.49 14.67 -10.96
N CYS A 93 -18.40 13.52 -10.32
CA CYS A 93 -19.41 13.05 -9.35
C CYS A 93 -19.30 13.82 -8.03
N GLU A 94 -20.27 13.64 -7.15
CA GLU A 94 -20.34 14.27 -5.81
C GLU A 94 -19.03 14.07 -5.03
N TRP A 95 -18.58 12.83 -4.91
CA TRP A 95 -17.34 12.48 -4.19
C TRP A 95 -16.10 13.17 -4.76
N CYS A 96 -16.00 13.26 -6.10
CA CYS A 96 -14.88 13.95 -6.73
C CYS A 96 -14.89 15.46 -6.47
N ARG A 97 -16.09 16.09 -6.46
CA ARG A 97 -16.23 17.53 -6.15
C ARG A 97 -15.92 17.85 -4.69
N GLU A 98 -16.14 16.88 -3.78
CA GLU A 98 -15.76 16.98 -2.36
C GLU A 98 -14.26 16.68 -2.11
N GLY A 99 -13.48 16.40 -3.17
CA GLY A 99 -12.06 16.01 -3.04
C GLY A 99 -11.84 14.54 -2.65
N ARG A 100 -12.90 13.76 -2.44
CA ARG A 100 -12.87 12.34 -2.05
C ARG A 100 -12.81 11.45 -3.29
N THR A 101 -11.79 11.65 -4.11
CA THR A 101 -11.65 10.99 -5.42
C THR A 101 -11.56 9.46 -5.33
N ASN A 102 -11.04 8.94 -4.21
CA ASN A 102 -11.01 7.51 -3.89
C ASN A 102 -12.39 6.86 -3.73
N LEU A 103 -13.43 7.65 -3.50
CA LEU A 103 -14.83 7.19 -3.40
C LEU A 103 -15.64 7.45 -4.68
N CYS A 104 -14.96 7.77 -5.79
CA CYS A 104 -15.62 8.04 -7.06
C CYS A 104 -16.58 6.91 -7.45
N ALA A 105 -17.81 7.26 -7.89
CA ALA A 105 -18.80 6.27 -8.34
C ALA A 105 -18.35 5.47 -9.58
N LYS A 106 -17.35 5.97 -10.30
CA LYS A 106 -16.70 5.31 -11.47
C LYS A 106 -15.22 5.11 -11.19
N TYR A 107 -14.89 4.59 -10.02
CA TYR A 107 -13.50 4.36 -9.62
C TYR A 107 -12.94 3.13 -10.32
N PHE A 108 -11.77 3.28 -10.94
CA PHE A 108 -10.97 2.20 -11.50
C PHE A 108 -9.55 2.27 -10.94
N THR A 109 -8.88 1.14 -10.90
CA THR A 109 -7.48 1.05 -10.48
C THR A 109 -6.64 0.50 -11.64
N LEU A 110 -5.57 1.21 -12.00
CA LEU A 110 -4.51 0.67 -12.86
C LEU A 110 -3.99 -0.62 -12.25
N GLY A 111 -3.78 -1.64 -13.07
CA GLY A 111 -3.30 -2.93 -12.61
C GLY A 111 -4.36 -3.87 -12.03
N LEU A 112 -5.64 -3.45 -12.02
CA LEU A 112 -6.77 -4.29 -11.60
C LEU A 112 -7.91 -4.27 -12.62
N GLN A 113 -8.54 -3.14 -12.89
CA GLN A 113 -9.62 -3.01 -13.88
C GLN A 113 -9.11 -2.56 -15.25
N VAL A 114 -7.97 -1.92 -15.29
CA VAL A 114 -7.27 -1.49 -16.51
C VAL A 114 -5.78 -1.81 -16.36
N ASN A 115 -5.05 -1.87 -17.48
CA ASN A 115 -3.64 -2.26 -17.49
C ASN A 115 -2.77 -1.36 -16.58
N GLY A 116 -1.87 -1.98 -15.85
CA GLY A 116 -0.99 -1.37 -14.84
C GLY A 116 0.48 -1.36 -15.20
N GLY A 117 1.31 -1.07 -14.20
CA GLY A 117 2.73 -0.78 -14.33
C GLY A 117 3.69 -1.94 -14.05
N LEU A 118 3.24 -3.19 -13.89
CA LEU A 118 4.13 -4.35 -13.95
C LEU A 118 4.42 -4.71 -15.41
N SER A 119 4.93 -3.72 -16.14
CA SER A 119 5.28 -3.76 -17.57
C SER A 119 6.28 -2.66 -17.90
N ASP A 120 6.96 -2.77 -19.05
CA ASP A 120 7.91 -1.72 -19.49
C ASP A 120 7.25 -0.36 -19.70
N TYR A 121 5.97 -0.33 -20.11
CA TYR A 121 5.22 0.90 -20.39
C TYR A 121 3.79 0.82 -19.90
N VAL A 122 3.27 1.94 -19.40
CA VAL A 122 1.88 2.10 -18.99
C VAL A 122 1.34 3.47 -19.38
N VAL A 123 0.07 3.53 -19.81
CA VAL A 123 -0.66 4.79 -19.96
C VAL A 123 -1.37 5.12 -18.64
N SER A 124 -1.18 6.31 -18.14
CA SER A 124 -1.77 6.78 -16.88
C SER A 124 -2.38 8.16 -17.05
N PRO A 125 -3.56 8.45 -16.50
CA PRO A 125 -4.05 9.82 -16.44
C PRO A 125 -3.04 10.75 -15.74
N ALA A 126 -2.71 11.89 -16.35
CA ALA A 126 -1.77 12.84 -15.76
C ALA A 126 -2.24 13.35 -14.38
N SER A 127 -3.55 13.45 -14.18
CA SER A 127 -4.17 13.94 -12.94
C SER A 127 -3.83 13.11 -11.69
N ILE A 128 -3.50 11.82 -11.86
CA ILE A 128 -3.12 10.93 -10.77
C ILE A 128 -1.60 10.72 -10.65
N CYS A 129 -0.81 11.40 -11.47
CA CYS A 129 0.65 11.37 -11.39
C CYS A 129 1.17 12.51 -10.51
N ARG A 130 2.33 12.30 -9.87
CA ARG A 130 3.08 13.33 -9.12
C ARG A 130 4.56 13.24 -9.48
N SER A 131 5.21 14.41 -9.58
CA SER A 131 6.65 14.49 -9.80
C SER A 131 7.40 13.89 -8.61
N ILE A 132 8.45 13.15 -8.89
CA ILE A 132 9.33 12.59 -7.87
C ILE A 132 10.42 13.63 -7.58
N PRO A 133 10.66 14.00 -6.30
CA PRO A 133 11.79 14.86 -5.93
C PRO A 133 13.14 14.27 -6.38
N ASP A 134 14.10 15.13 -6.74
CA ASP A 134 15.39 14.69 -7.27
C ASP A 134 16.22 13.86 -6.29
N ASP A 135 16.02 14.07 -5.00
CA ASP A 135 16.69 13.34 -3.90
C ASP A 135 16.01 12.02 -3.52
N VAL A 136 14.89 11.67 -4.16
CA VAL A 136 14.21 10.38 -3.98
C VAL A 136 14.56 9.45 -5.14
N ASP A 137 15.18 8.31 -4.83
CA ASP A 137 15.46 7.26 -5.81
C ASP A 137 14.19 6.51 -6.22
N ASP A 138 14.23 5.80 -7.37
CA ASP A 138 13.06 5.11 -7.91
C ASP A 138 12.55 3.95 -7.05
N VAL A 139 13.42 3.28 -6.28
CA VAL A 139 13.00 2.21 -5.37
C VAL A 139 12.17 2.82 -4.23
N SER A 140 12.67 3.90 -3.65
CA SER A 140 11.97 4.65 -2.60
C SER A 140 10.66 5.25 -3.14
N ALA A 141 10.69 5.85 -4.32
CA ALA A 141 9.52 6.47 -4.94
C ALA A 141 8.41 5.45 -5.29
N ALA A 142 8.76 4.21 -5.69
CA ALA A 142 7.79 3.14 -5.94
C ALA A 142 6.97 2.76 -4.68
N LEU A 143 7.50 3.10 -3.50
CA LEU A 143 6.83 2.88 -2.22
C LEU A 143 5.90 4.05 -1.82
N ALA A 144 5.85 5.14 -2.58
CA ALA A 144 5.02 6.31 -2.23
C ALA A 144 3.52 6.00 -2.32
N GLN A 145 3.08 5.22 -3.31
CA GLN A 145 1.66 4.87 -3.44
C GLN A 145 1.15 4.04 -2.25
N PRO A 146 1.77 2.91 -1.84
CA PRO A 146 1.33 2.18 -0.66
C PRO A 146 1.52 2.99 0.63
N PHE A 147 2.52 3.87 0.73
CA PHE A 147 2.65 4.77 1.86
C PHE A 147 1.50 5.79 1.91
N ALA A 148 1.08 6.33 0.76
CA ALA A 148 -0.10 7.19 0.68
C ALA A 148 -1.37 6.51 1.20
N VAL A 149 -1.55 5.20 0.94
CA VAL A 149 -2.65 4.40 1.51
C VAL A 149 -2.59 4.38 3.04
N ALA A 150 -1.41 4.18 3.62
CA ALA A 150 -1.22 4.20 5.07
C ALA A 150 -1.50 5.59 5.67
N LEU A 151 -1.00 6.66 5.04
CA LEU A 151 -1.23 8.05 5.48
C LEU A 151 -2.71 8.42 5.41
N HIS A 152 -3.41 8.01 4.35
CA HIS A 152 -4.86 8.15 4.25
C HIS A 152 -5.57 7.44 5.41
N GLY A 153 -5.19 6.20 5.70
CA GLY A 153 -5.71 5.44 6.83
C GLY A 153 -5.50 6.17 8.17
N LEU A 154 -4.30 6.66 8.44
CA LEU A 154 -4.00 7.43 9.66
C LEU A 154 -4.81 8.72 9.77
N ARG A 155 -5.07 9.40 8.66
CA ARG A 155 -5.96 10.56 8.63
C ARG A 155 -7.40 10.18 8.95
N ARG A 156 -7.87 9.05 8.40
CA ARG A 156 -9.19 8.49 8.70
C ARG A 156 -9.33 8.09 10.17
N ALA A 157 -8.28 7.54 10.77
CA ALA A 157 -8.19 7.19 12.19
C ALA A 157 -7.94 8.41 13.10
N ARG A 158 -7.91 9.62 12.55
CA ARG A 158 -7.65 10.89 13.28
C ARG A 158 -6.36 10.87 14.11
N VAL A 159 -5.34 10.14 13.63
CA VAL A 159 -4.01 10.10 14.29
C VAL A 159 -3.37 11.47 14.19
N ARG A 160 -2.91 12.01 15.35
CA ARG A 160 -2.35 13.34 15.47
C ARG A 160 -1.25 13.40 16.53
N ASP A 161 -0.58 14.51 16.60
CA ASP A 161 0.48 14.78 17.57
C ASP A 161 0.03 14.51 19.01
N GLY A 162 0.87 13.82 19.77
CA GLY A 162 0.63 13.39 21.16
C GLY A 162 -0.45 12.33 21.34
N ALA A 163 -1.17 11.91 20.29
CA ALA A 163 -2.20 10.88 20.40
C ALA A 163 -1.57 9.48 20.35
N GLY A 164 -1.87 8.62 21.33
CA GLY A 164 -1.46 7.22 21.32
C GLY A 164 -2.17 6.41 20.21
N VAL A 165 -1.43 5.57 19.51
CA VAL A 165 -1.95 4.67 18.48
C VAL A 165 -1.43 3.25 18.63
N ALA A 166 -2.31 2.25 18.47
CA ALA A 166 -1.95 0.85 18.34
C ALA A 166 -2.21 0.38 16.88
N ILE A 167 -1.26 -0.37 16.32
CA ILE A 167 -1.32 -0.87 14.95
C ILE A 167 -1.23 -2.39 15.01
N ILE A 168 -2.32 -3.06 14.64
CA ILE A 168 -2.42 -4.52 14.60
C ILE A 168 -2.05 -4.99 13.20
N GLY A 169 -0.91 -5.66 13.09
CA GLY A 169 -0.28 -6.09 11.85
C GLY A 169 0.72 -5.05 11.34
N VAL A 170 2.01 -5.33 11.49
CA VAL A 170 3.10 -4.43 11.06
C VAL A 170 3.94 -5.04 9.93
N GLY A 171 3.25 -5.73 8.99
CA GLY A 171 3.81 -6.14 7.70
C GLY A 171 4.01 -4.95 6.75
N GLY A 172 3.96 -5.18 5.42
CA GLY A 172 4.27 -4.14 4.42
C GLY A 172 3.53 -2.82 4.63
N ILE A 173 2.18 -2.83 4.67
CA ILE A 173 1.38 -1.62 4.90
C ILE A 173 1.48 -1.14 6.36
N GLY A 174 1.57 -2.09 7.32
CA GLY A 174 1.68 -1.76 8.74
C GLY A 174 2.98 -1.05 9.10
N GLY A 175 4.09 -1.37 8.43
CA GLY A 175 5.34 -0.63 8.57
C GLY A 175 5.17 0.85 8.18
N PHE A 176 4.47 1.13 7.09
CA PHE A 176 4.12 2.51 6.70
C PHE A 176 3.17 3.19 7.70
N LEU A 177 2.23 2.46 8.29
CA LEU A 177 1.38 2.99 9.35
C LEU A 177 2.20 3.42 10.57
N VAL A 178 3.19 2.60 11.00
CA VAL A 178 4.10 2.97 12.09
C VAL A 178 4.88 4.22 11.72
N ALA A 179 5.54 4.24 10.56
CA ALA A 179 6.33 5.38 10.11
C ALA A 179 5.51 6.67 9.99
N GLY A 180 4.33 6.58 9.40
CA GLY A 180 3.41 7.72 9.26
C GLY A 180 2.86 8.22 10.59
N ALA A 181 2.57 7.32 11.55
CA ALA A 181 2.15 7.71 12.90
C ALA A 181 3.26 8.45 13.64
N VAL A 182 4.50 7.96 13.55
CA VAL A 182 5.69 8.62 14.11
C VAL A 182 5.92 10.00 13.47
N ALA A 183 5.84 10.08 12.14
CA ALA A 183 5.98 11.36 11.42
C ALA A 183 4.91 12.39 11.81
N ARG A 184 3.73 11.95 12.25
CA ARG A 184 2.65 12.80 12.77
C ARG A 184 2.77 13.12 14.27
N GLY A 185 3.85 12.70 14.92
CA GLY A 185 4.08 12.97 16.34
C GLY A 185 3.22 12.13 17.29
N ALA A 186 2.60 11.03 16.82
CA ALA A 186 1.81 10.16 17.69
C ALA A 186 2.68 9.54 18.79
N SER A 187 2.14 9.47 20.01
CA SER A 187 2.83 8.86 21.16
C SER A 187 1.83 8.41 22.24
N PRO A 188 1.93 7.16 22.74
CA PRO A 188 2.80 6.09 22.26
C PRO A 188 2.38 5.56 20.88
N VAL A 189 3.33 5.01 20.10
CA VAL A 189 3.08 4.18 18.91
C VAL A 189 3.36 2.72 19.27
N ILE A 190 2.31 1.91 19.30
CA ILE A 190 2.36 0.51 19.75
C ILE A 190 2.18 -0.39 18.53
N ALA A 191 3.21 -1.17 18.20
CA ALA A 191 3.21 -2.15 17.13
C ALA A 191 2.80 -3.53 17.67
N ILE A 192 1.86 -4.21 17.03
CA ILE A 192 1.36 -5.53 17.42
C ILE A 192 1.45 -6.46 16.21
N ASP A 193 2.16 -7.56 16.32
CA ASP A 193 2.26 -8.59 15.27
C ASP A 193 2.52 -9.97 15.93
N ILE A 194 2.59 -11.01 15.12
CA ILE A 194 2.94 -12.37 15.52
C ILE A 194 4.38 -12.74 15.14
N ASP A 195 5.08 -11.87 14.42
CA ASP A 195 6.43 -12.08 13.88
C ASP A 195 7.43 -11.11 14.52
N ASP A 196 8.43 -11.64 15.21
CA ASP A 196 9.42 -10.84 15.94
C ASP A 196 10.30 -9.97 15.02
N GLU A 197 10.55 -10.40 13.78
CA GLU A 197 11.37 -9.61 12.85
C GLU A 197 10.58 -8.39 12.34
N ARG A 198 9.27 -8.54 12.08
CA ARG A 198 8.38 -7.41 11.76
C ARG A 198 8.29 -6.43 12.93
N LEU A 199 8.19 -6.95 14.16
CA LEU A 199 8.20 -6.13 15.38
C LEU A 199 9.54 -5.39 15.55
N SER A 200 10.66 -6.05 15.28
CA SER A 200 11.98 -5.41 15.26
C SER A 200 12.07 -4.32 14.19
N GLY A 201 11.51 -4.55 12.99
CA GLY A 201 11.36 -3.54 11.94
C GLY A 201 10.54 -2.34 12.40
N ALA A 202 9.39 -2.58 13.04
CA ALA A 202 8.52 -1.52 13.59
C ALA A 202 9.23 -0.67 14.64
N LYS A 203 10.07 -1.27 15.50
CA LYS A 203 10.92 -0.53 16.46
C LYS A 203 11.91 0.39 15.75
N LYS A 204 12.54 -0.07 14.66
CA LYS A 204 13.46 0.75 13.85
C LYS A 204 12.73 1.90 13.15
N LEU A 205 11.45 1.71 12.80
CA LEU A 205 10.57 2.74 12.24
C LEU A 205 10.06 3.74 13.31
N GLY A 206 10.40 3.54 14.58
CA GLY A 206 10.08 4.46 15.67
C GLY A 206 8.90 4.03 16.56
N ALA A 207 8.39 2.80 16.45
CA ALA A 207 7.41 2.29 17.43
C ALA A 207 7.98 2.35 18.84
N THR A 208 7.24 2.94 19.77
CA THR A 208 7.66 3.04 21.18
C THR A 208 7.57 1.68 21.88
N HIS A 209 6.58 0.87 21.52
CA HIS A 209 6.34 -0.46 22.03
C HIS A 209 6.13 -1.46 20.90
N ALA A 210 6.53 -2.71 21.13
CA ALA A 210 6.30 -3.81 20.21
C ALA A 210 5.81 -5.01 21.02
N ILE A 211 4.68 -5.60 20.63
CA ILE A 211 3.99 -6.66 21.36
C ILE A 211 3.82 -7.85 20.42
N ASN A 212 4.34 -9.01 20.82
CA ASN A 212 4.12 -10.27 20.10
C ASN A 212 2.83 -10.94 20.59
N ALA A 213 1.78 -10.89 19.79
CA ALA A 213 0.44 -11.41 20.14
C ALA A 213 0.36 -12.95 20.24
N THR A 214 1.47 -13.69 19.96
CA THR A 214 1.54 -15.14 20.19
C THR A 214 2.02 -15.48 21.60
N THR A 215 2.74 -14.58 22.25
CA THR A 215 3.35 -14.78 23.56
C THR A 215 2.77 -13.88 24.65
N GLU A 216 2.08 -12.81 24.26
CA GLU A 216 1.55 -11.79 25.15
C GLU A 216 0.06 -11.51 24.86
N ASP A 217 -0.70 -11.16 25.89
CA ASP A 217 -2.04 -10.60 25.71
C ASP A 217 -1.92 -9.14 25.28
N ALA A 218 -2.02 -8.93 23.97
CA ALA A 218 -1.85 -7.60 23.37
C ALA A 218 -2.85 -6.57 23.92
N THR A 219 -4.08 -6.95 24.24
CA THR A 219 -5.07 -6.04 24.83
C THR A 219 -4.66 -5.62 26.24
N ALA A 220 -4.29 -6.57 27.08
CA ALA A 220 -3.83 -6.27 28.44
C ALA A 220 -2.58 -5.38 28.42
N MET A 221 -1.62 -5.65 27.52
CA MET A 221 -0.40 -4.85 27.37
C MET A 221 -0.69 -3.42 26.92
N VAL A 222 -1.58 -3.22 25.94
CA VAL A 222 -1.99 -1.86 25.49
C VAL A 222 -2.66 -1.09 26.65
N LEU A 223 -3.51 -1.74 27.43
CA LEU A 223 -4.15 -1.14 28.58
C LEU A 223 -3.12 -0.78 29.68
N ASP A 224 -2.15 -1.67 29.95
CA ASP A 224 -1.08 -1.39 30.92
C ASP A 224 -0.23 -0.18 30.50
N ILE A 225 0.23 -0.14 29.24
CA ILE A 225 1.00 0.98 28.67
C ILE A 225 0.24 2.32 28.78
N THR A 226 -1.09 2.28 28.73
CA THR A 226 -1.96 3.47 28.74
C THR A 226 -2.63 3.74 30.09
N GLY A 227 -2.19 3.08 31.17
CA GLY A 227 -2.76 3.24 32.51
C GLY A 227 -4.25 2.85 32.60
N GLY A 228 -4.68 1.85 31.84
CA GLY A 228 -6.05 1.34 31.78
C GLY A 228 -7.00 2.11 30.86
N LEU A 229 -6.57 3.21 30.24
CA LEU A 229 -7.44 4.07 29.42
C LEU A 229 -7.64 3.53 28.01
N GLY A 230 -6.67 2.84 27.43
CA GLY A 230 -6.56 2.53 26.01
C GLY A 230 -5.97 3.66 25.18
N VAL A 231 -5.63 3.37 23.90
CA VAL A 231 -5.08 4.36 22.96
C VAL A 231 -6.15 5.23 22.31
N HIS A 232 -5.76 6.37 21.74
CA HIS A 232 -6.67 7.26 21.02
C HIS A 232 -7.21 6.61 19.75
N SER A 233 -6.34 5.91 19.02
CA SER A 233 -6.71 5.27 17.76
C SER A 233 -6.13 3.86 17.69
N VAL A 234 -6.89 2.93 17.12
CA VAL A 234 -6.38 1.58 16.78
C VAL A 234 -6.57 1.35 15.29
N VAL A 235 -5.52 0.90 14.62
CA VAL A 235 -5.57 0.51 13.21
C VAL A 235 -5.46 -1.00 13.09
N GLU A 236 -6.48 -1.65 12.54
CA GLU A 236 -6.49 -3.06 12.19
C GLU A 236 -6.05 -3.20 10.72
N ALA A 237 -4.87 -3.77 10.48
CA ALA A 237 -4.25 -3.87 9.16
C ALA A 237 -4.01 -5.32 8.69
N THR A 238 -4.59 -6.32 9.39
CA THR A 238 -4.33 -7.74 9.11
C THR A 238 -5.41 -8.42 8.28
N GLY A 239 -6.67 -7.98 8.39
CA GLY A 239 -7.84 -8.69 7.87
C GLY A 239 -8.15 -10.01 8.60
N VAL A 240 -7.53 -10.28 9.75
CA VAL A 240 -7.72 -11.52 10.52
C VAL A 240 -9.00 -11.43 11.34
N GLN A 241 -9.82 -12.48 11.26
CA GLN A 241 -11.07 -12.58 12.02
C GLN A 241 -10.83 -12.44 13.53
N GLY A 242 -11.67 -11.67 14.21
CA GLY A 242 -11.57 -11.37 15.65
C GLY A 242 -10.70 -10.15 15.99
N ASN A 243 -9.78 -9.72 15.12
CA ASN A 243 -8.98 -8.52 15.38
C ASN A 243 -9.78 -7.22 15.46
N PRO A 244 -10.91 -7.03 14.72
CA PRO A 244 -11.78 -5.87 14.93
C PRO A 244 -12.31 -5.74 16.35
N GLN A 245 -12.67 -6.86 17.02
CA GLN A 245 -13.08 -6.81 18.42
C GLN A 245 -11.89 -6.46 19.34
N LYS A 246 -10.72 -7.05 19.12
CA LYS A 246 -9.52 -6.68 19.89
C LYS A 246 -9.17 -5.19 19.72
N ALA A 247 -9.33 -4.64 18.51
CA ALA A 247 -9.14 -3.21 18.28
C ALA A 247 -10.13 -2.37 19.10
N LEU A 248 -11.39 -2.79 19.18
CA LEU A 248 -12.40 -2.15 20.04
C LEU A 248 -12.02 -2.24 21.52
N ASP A 249 -11.44 -3.35 21.97
CA ASP A 249 -11.04 -3.54 23.37
C ASP A 249 -9.83 -2.67 23.79
N MET A 250 -8.95 -2.35 22.83
CA MET A 250 -7.74 -1.55 23.06
C MET A 250 -7.95 -0.04 22.97
N VAL A 251 -9.02 0.42 22.30
CA VAL A 251 -9.28 1.84 22.11
C VAL A 251 -9.90 2.46 23.36
N ARG A 252 -9.59 3.72 23.65
CA ARG A 252 -10.21 4.46 24.77
C ARG A 252 -11.67 4.83 24.46
N ARG A 253 -12.40 5.31 25.46
CA ARG A 253 -13.71 5.97 25.26
C ARG A 253 -13.54 7.20 24.36
N GLY A 254 -14.48 7.40 23.42
CA GLY A 254 -14.43 8.47 22.42
C GLY A 254 -13.22 8.38 21.49
N GLY A 255 -12.66 7.17 21.30
CA GLY A 255 -11.54 6.93 20.40
C GLY A 255 -11.95 6.38 19.05
N ASP A 256 -10.98 6.16 18.19
CA ASP A 256 -11.16 5.80 16.79
C ASP A 256 -10.62 4.39 16.51
N VAL A 257 -11.41 3.55 15.85
CA VAL A 257 -10.97 2.26 15.30
C VAL A 257 -11.02 2.34 13.79
N LEU A 258 -9.90 2.10 13.13
CA LEU A 258 -9.82 1.98 11.67
C LEU A 258 -9.69 0.52 11.25
N ILE A 259 -10.54 0.08 10.36
CA ILE A 259 -10.41 -1.19 9.66
C ILE A 259 -9.80 -0.92 8.29
N LEU A 260 -8.54 -1.33 8.12
CA LEU A 260 -7.79 -1.22 6.87
C LEU A 260 -7.59 -2.59 6.22
N GLY A 261 -7.40 -3.63 7.04
CA GLY A 261 -7.28 -5.00 6.56
C GLY A 261 -8.55 -5.47 5.85
N LEU A 262 -8.40 -6.22 4.74
CA LEU A 262 -9.54 -6.74 3.98
C LEU A 262 -10.10 -7.99 4.67
N HIS A 263 -11.29 -7.88 5.24
CA HIS A 263 -12.00 -8.98 5.89
C HIS A 263 -12.96 -9.64 4.90
N THR A 264 -12.64 -10.85 4.46
CA THR A 264 -13.50 -11.64 3.55
C THR A 264 -14.63 -12.41 4.27
N ARG A 265 -14.64 -12.40 5.60
CA ARG A 265 -15.65 -13.04 6.44
C ARG A 265 -16.23 -12.05 7.43
N ALA A 266 -17.49 -12.26 7.83
CA ALA A 266 -18.14 -11.45 8.85
C ALA A 266 -17.39 -11.54 10.19
N ASN A 267 -17.29 -10.40 10.87
CA ASN A 267 -16.72 -10.29 12.21
C ASN A 267 -17.83 -9.95 13.22
N GLN A 268 -17.69 -10.45 14.44
CA GLN A 268 -18.54 -10.09 15.55
C GLN A 268 -17.94 -8.91 16.31
N LEU A 269 -18.77 -7.95 16.69
CA LEU A 269 -18.42 -6.81 17.53
C LEU A 269 -19.40 -6.71 18.68
N ASP A 270 -18.92 -6.41 19.88
CA ASP A 270 -19.76 -6.06 21.03
C ASP A 270 -20.29 -4.64 20.83
N LEU A 271 -21.49 -4.56 20.23
CA LEU A 271 -22.13 -3.27 19.94
C LEU A 271 -22.58 -2.53 21.22
N LEU A 272 -22.77 -3.22 22.36
CA LEU A 272 -23.04 -2.57 23.61
C LEU A 272 -21.84 -1.76 24.09
N GLN A 273 -20.64 -2.39 24.11
CA GLN A 273 -19.39 -1.71 24.46
C GLN A 273 -19.06 -0.60 23.46
N PHE A 274 -19.25 -0.83 22.19
CA PHE A 274 -19.08 0.16 21.14
C PHE A 274 -19.93 1.43 21.43
N THR A 275 -21.24 1.25 21.69
CA THR A 275 -22.17 2.36 21.93
C THR A 275 -21.87 3.08 23.25
N LEU A 276 -21.70 2.33 24.37
CA LEU A 276 -21.49 2.92 25.70
C LEU A 276 -20.14 3.62 25.86
N ARG A 277 -19.21 3.41 24.92
CA ARG A 277 -17.89 4.06 24.91
C ARG A 277 -17.77 5.14 23.84
N GLU A 278 -18.82 5.37 23.05
CA GLU A 278 -18.84 6.36 21.95
C GLU A 278 -17.64 6.21 21.02
N VAL A 279 -17.32 4.98 20.60
CA VAL A 279 -16.20 4.71 19.71
C VAL A 279 -16.61 4.96 18.27
N ASP A 280 -15.75 5.64 17.50
CA ASP A 280 -15.92 5.79 16.06
C ASP A 280 -15.26 4.61 15.31
N LEU A 281 -16.02 3.95 14.42
CA LEU A 281 -15.52 2.89 13.55
C LEU A 281 -15.39 3.40 12.12
N HIS A 282 -14.19 3.37 11.57
CA HIS A 282 -13.87 3.88 10.25
C HIS A 282 -13.47 2.76 9.29
N GLY A 283 -13.93 2.85 8.05
CA GLY A 283 -13.34 2.16 6.91
C GLY A 283 -12.42 3.09 6.12
N THR A 284 -11.57 2.50 5.30
CA THR A 284 -10.68 3.23 4.39
C THR A 284 -10.65 2.53 3.03
N LEU A 285 -10.45 3.30 1.97
CA LEU A 285 -10.28 2.79 0.61
C LEU A 285 -9.18 3.59 -0.08
N ALA A 286 -8.14 2.89 -0.54
CA ALA A 286 -7.03 3.48 -1.29
C ALA A 286 -6.50 4.77 -0.64
N HIS A 287 -6.34 5.84 -1.41
CA HIS A 287 -5.89 7.15 -0.94
C HIS A 287 -6.43 8.28 -1.82
N VAL A 288 -6.34 9.52 -1.36
CA VAL A 288 -6.61 10.71 -2.17
C VAL A 288 -5.29 11.19 -2.76
N CYS A 289 -5.07 10.93 -4.06
CA CYS A 289 -3.80 11.16 -4.74
C CYS A 289 -3.27 12.60 -4.56
N ALA A 290 -4.15 13.61 -4.59
CA ALA A 290 -3.78 15.03 -4.47
C ALA A 290 -3.20 15.39 -3.08
N GLU A 291 -3.58 14.66 -2.05
CA GLU A 291 -3.21 14.96 -0.66
C GLU A 291 -2.14 13.98 -0.13
N ASP A 292 -2.41 12.67 -0.27
CA ASP A 292 -1.64 11.65 0.42
C ASP A 292 -0.30 11.33 -0.29
N LEU A 293 -0.27 11.43 -1.63
CA LEU A 293 0.93 11.07 -2.39
C LEU A 293 2.07 12.09 -2.21
N PRO A 294 1.82 13.43 -2.22
CA PRO A 294 2.84 14.41 -1.87
C PRO A 294 3.36 14.26 -0.43
N GLU A 295 2.48 13.96 0.56
CA GLU A 295 2.88 13.71 1.95
C GLU A 295 3.82 12.49 2.02
N ALA A 296 3.48 11.40 1.31
CA ALA A 296 4.31 10.20 1.25
C ALA A 296 5.70 10.48 0.66
N LEU A 297 5.77 11.20 -0.47
CA LEU A 297 7.04 11.58 -1.09
C LEU A 297 7.90 12.45 -0.18
N ALA A 298 7.31 13.42 0.52
CA ALA A 298 8.03 14.30 1.44
C ALA A 298 8.63 13.52 2.63
N ILE A 299 7.91 12.52 3.17
CA ILE A 299 8.44 11.68 4.25
C ILE A 299 9.54 10.75 3.71
N LEU A 300 9.37 10.19 2.52
CA LEU A 300 10.40 9.33 1.90
C LEU A 300 11.68 10.09 1.59
N ALA A 301 11.59 11.36 1.15
CA ALA A 301 12.73 12.23 0.91
C ALA A 301 13.51 12.56 2.21
N SER A 302 12.80 12.74 3.33
CA SER A 302 13.40 13.20 4.60
C SER A 302 13.75 12.10 5.60
N SER A 303 13.57 10.81 5.22
CA SER A 303 13.72 9.69 6.16
C SER A 303 14.28 8.42 5.49
N ASN A 304 14.62 7.43 6.30
CA ASN A 304 15.06 6.12 5.83
C ASN A 304 13.93 5.06 5.80
N VAL A 305 12.67 5.50 5.80
CA VAL A 305 11.49 4.62 5.84
C VAL A 305 11.52 3.61 4.70
N ALA A 306 11.85 4.04 3.47
CA ALA A 306 11.93 3.15 2.33
C ALA A 306 12.87 1.95 2.58
N ALA A 307 14.07 2.20 3.06
CA ALA A 307 15.05 1.15 3.35
C ALA A 307 14.61 0.20 4.48
N LEU A 308 13.80 0.69 5.44
CA LEU A 308 13.33 -0.10 6.58
C LEU A 308 12.11 -0.96 6.25
N VAL A 309 11.28 -0.54 5.28
CA VAL A 309 10.08 -1.30 4.87
C VAL A 309 10.33 -2.18 3.65
N LEU A 310 11.43 -1.98 2.92
CA LEU A 310 11.81 -2.79 1.78
C LEU A 310 12.30 -4.17 2.24
N ASP A 311 11.70 -5.24 1.72
CA ASP A 311 12.19 -6.61 1.91
C ASP A 311 13.28 -6.91 0.86
N LYS A 312 12.95 -6.74 -0.42
CA LYS A 312 13.88 -7.03 -1.51
C LYS A 312 13.49 -6.36 -2.82
N VAL A 313 14.45 -6.32 -3.77
CA VAL A 313 14.24 -5.93 -5.16
C VAL A 313 14.46 -7.15 -6.05
N ILE A 314 13.49 -7.44 -6.93
CA ILE A 314 13.49 -8.58 -7.85
C ILE A 314 13.38 -8.11 -9.31
N GLY A 315 13.63 -8.99 -10.28
CA GLY A 315 13.32 -8.74 -11.69
C GLY A 315 11.88 -9.13 -12.03
N LEU A 316 11.37 -8.66 -13.19
CA LEU A 316 10.00 -8.97 -13.61
C LEU A 316 9.81 -10.48 -13.84
N ASP A 317 10.81 -11.19 -14.37
CA ASP A 317 10.76 -12.63 -14.58
C ASP A 317 10.73 -13.44 -13.25
N GLU A 318 11.14 -12.82 -12.13
CA GLU A 318 11.10 -13.39 -10.78
C GLU A 318 9.76 -13.10 -10.05
N LEU A 319 8.82 -12.36 -10.70
CA LEU A 319 7.61 -11.82 -10.08
C LEU A 319 6.79 -12.87 -9.34
N VAL A 320 6.49 -14.00 -9.97
CA VAL A 320 5.60 -15.01 -9.38
C VAL A 320 6.29 -15.75 -8.23
N GLU A 321 7.49 -16.26 -8.47
CA GLU A 321 8.19 -17.12 -7.49
C GLU A 321 8.74 -16.35 -6.30
N ASP A 322 9.36 -15.19 -6.56
CA ASP A 322 10.03 -14.39 -5.53
C ASP A 322 9.20 -13.20 -5.05
N GLY A 323 8.11 -12.87 -5.73
CA GLY A 323 7.22 -11.75 -5.39
C GLY A 323 5.87 -12.22 -4.87
N ILE A 324 5.00 -12.73 -5.75
CA ILE A 324 3.59 -13.03 -5.46
C ILE A 324 3.44 -14.17 -4.44
N LYS A 325 4.11 -15.31 -4.66
CA LYS A 325 4.02 -16.47 -3.76
C LYS A 325 4.47 -16.16 -2.34
N PRO A 326 5.62 -15.50 -2.07
CA PRO A 326 6.01 -15.11 -0.71
C PRO A 326 4.98 -14.22 -0.01
N LEU A 327 4.28 -13.34 -0.73
CA LEU A 327 3.20 -12.53 -0.16
C LEU A 327 1.97 -13.38 0.15
N ALA A 328 1.52 -14.25 -0.76
CA ALA A 328 0.39 -15.15 -0.57
C ALA A 328 0.61 -16.09 0.63
N GLU A 329 1.83 -16.61 0.77
CA GLU A 329 2.25 -17.50 1.86
C GLU A 329 2.63 -16.76 3.15
N ARG A 330 2.48 -15.42 3.19
CA ARG A 330 2.80 -14.55 4.33
C ARG A 330 4.27 -14.64 4.80
N ARG A 331 5.19 -15.04 3.90
CA ARG A 331 6.64 -15.11 4.14
C ARG A 331 7.38 -13.81 3.88
N ALA A 332 6.78 -12.88 3.14
CA ALA A 332 7.35 -11.55 2.90
C ALA A 332 7.38 -10.75 4.22
N ARG A 333 8.51 -10.08 4.48
CA ARG A 333 8.74 -9.31 5.71
C ARG A 333 8.51 -7.82 5.53
N GLY A 334 8.38 -7.36 4.30
CA GLY A 334 8.18 -5.96 3.94
C GLY A 334 7.64 -5.84 2.52
N LYS A 335 7.90 -4.73 1.88
CA LYS A 335 7.54 -4.47 0.49
C LYS A 335 8.55 -5.11 -0.47
N ILE A 336 8.06 -5.69 -1.54
CA ILE A 336 8.88 -6.23 -2.63
C ILE A 336 8.74 -5.29 -3.82
N VAL A 337 9.87 -4.85 -4.37
CA VAL A 337 9.92 -3.96 -5.54
C VAL A 337 10.44 -4.76 -6.74
N VAL A 338 9.79 -4.59 -7.88
CA VAL A 338 10.21 -5.15 -9.17
C VAL A 338 11.02 -4.09 -9.92
N ASP A 339 12.23 -4.43 -10.30
CA ASP A 339 13.06 -3.66 -11.22
C ASP A 339 12.80 -4.11 -12.65
N LEU A 340 12.13 -3.27 -13.45
CA LEU A 340 11.72 -3.59 -14.83
C LEU A 340 12.92 -3.68 -15.79
N HIS A 341 14.06 -3.11 -15.40
CA HIS A 341 15.30 -3.10 -16.20
C HIS A 341 16.35 -4.09 -15.71
N ARG A 342 16.06 -4.88 -14.67
CA ARG A 342 16.98 -5.88 -14.16
C ARG A 342 17.18 -6.98 -15.18
N PRO A 343 18.43 -7.26 -15.59
CA PRO A 343 18.69 -8.35 -16.53
C PRO A 343 18.17 -9.69 -15.99
N VAL A 344 17.58 -10.49 -16.87
CA VAL A 344 17.18 -11.87 -16.54
C VAL A 344 18.39 -12.61 -15.98
N ARG A 345 18.29 -13.20 -14.80
CA ARG A 345 19.28 -14.16 -14.32
C ARG A 345 19.25 -15.34 -15.31
N ARG A 346 20.24 -15.41 -16.21
CA ARG A 346 20.52 -16.65 -16.93
C ARG A 346 21.03 -17.61 -15.88
N ASP A 347 20.22 -18.59 -15.51
CA ASP A 347 20.69 -19.71 -14.74
C ASP A 347 21.94 -20.22 -15.45
N ALA A 348 23.01 -20.42 -14.67
CA ALA A 348 24.21 -21.03 -15.18
C ALA A 348 23.83 -22.45 -15.62
N GLU A 349 23.39 -22.58 -16.87
CA GLU A 349 23.11 -23.87 -17.47
C GLU A 349 24.33 -24.77 -17.28
N SER A 350 24.09 -25.75 -16.47
CA SER A 350 24.77 -27.06 -16.43
C SER A 350 26.10 -27.13 -17.20
N LYS A 351 27.18 -26.93 -16.51
CA LYS A 351 28.39 -27.70 -16.77
C LYS A 351 28.11 -29.16 -16.35
N ARG A 352 27.45 -29.91 -17.21
CA ARG A 352 27.49 -31.37 -17.28
C ARG A 352 27.60 -31.74 -18.75
N GLY A 353 28.79 -31.82 -19.22
CA GLY A 353 29.26 -32.57 -20.36
C GLY A 353 30.23 -33.62 -19.82
#